data_e27ab3556ac68236fb629758466540d5
#
_entry.id   e27ab3556ac68236fb629758466540d5
#
_cell.length_a   1.000
_cell.length_b   1.000
_cell.length_c   1.000
_cell.angle_alpha   90.00
_cell.angle_beta   90.00
_cell.angle_gamma   90.00
#
_symmetry.space_group_name_H-M   'P 1'
#
loop_
_entity.id
_entity.type
_entity.pdbx_description
1 polymer ?
#
loop_
_entity_poly.entity_id
_entity_poly.type
_entity_poly.pdbx_seq_one_letter_code
_entity_poly.pdbx_strand_id
1 'polypeptide(L)'
;MKNTVLIGGILCASLLASAAVAQEKKIVYASYLSPQHITNPVLEDFFRAVEKDTDGSIKFESHVGGSLLSGRDIPGGVRDGVADAGYFVGSYIPSEMPIDNYIAQFSLWNSEPLVMTGVLNELELFDCPECVDEYRKFNTKYLASYALTPYVYHCKEELSTPEDFKGKRVRGVAAYGDLAKALGAVPINVSPDEAYEALDRGILDCALHSVAAQKARSYGEAAKFVILDPLGGFLGASTFNLRIEKWNSLTPDERAAITKHLPDLVTGAIFNYIAEDEDVKKVYSESGTKFYNADPSFAAAVEEFKAGYREQVIKKGASMGVKDPQAISDTIDRLIGKWRKLLDENGRDKETYARLLNDEIFSRIDTQNPIE
;
A
#
# COMPACT_ATOMS: atom_id res chain seq x y z
N MET A 1 -61.81 -54.08 -46.35
CA MET A 1 -60.40 -53.69 -46.55
C MET A 1 -60.14 -52.46 -45.68
N LYS A 2 -59.42 -52.62 -44.55
CA LYS A 2 -59.19 -51.56 -43.57
C LYS A 2 -57.71 -51.13 -43.72
N ASN A 3 -57.46 -49.91 -44.13
CA ASN A 3 -56.12 -49.31 -44.14
C ASN A 3 -55.86 -48.62 -42.81
N THR A 4 -54.86 -49.12 -42.05
CA THR A 4 -54.36 -48.49 -40.82
C THR A 4 -53.14 -47.68 -41.17
N VAL A 5 -53.21 -46.35 -40.98
CA VAL A 5 -52.08 -45.42 -41.12
C VAL A 5 -51.40 -45.28 -39.79
N LEU A 6 -50.13 -45.69 -39.67
CA LEU A 6 -49.26 -45.44 -38.52
C LEU A 6 -48.63 -44.04 -38.71
N ILE A 7 -48.93 -43.16 -37.76
CA ILE A 7 -48.27 -41.84 -37.64
C ILE A 7 -47.14 -42.02 -36.65
N GLY A 8 -45.88 -42.01 -37.14
CA GLY A 8 -44.67 -42.00 -36.33
C GLY A 8 -44.39 -40.57 -35.79
N GLY A 9 -44.57 -40.39 -34.49
CA GLY A 9 -44.22 -39.15 -33.78
C GLY A 9 -42.71 -39.10 -33.49
N ILE A 10 -42.01 -38.12 -34.12
CA ILE A 10 -40.63 -37.80 -33.81
C ILE A 10 -40.65 -36.90 -32.57
N LEU A 11 -40.20 -37.41 -31.44
CA LEU A 11 -39.95 -36.63 -30.20
C LEU A 11 -38.57 -35.92 -30.33
N CYS A 12 -38.60 -34.61 -30.72
CA CYS A 12 -37.42 -33.77 -30.59
C CYS A 12 -37.23 -33.42 -29.10
N ALA A 13 -36.32 -34.11 -28.45
CA ALA A 13 -35.79 -33.72 -27.14
C ALA A 13 -34.87 -32.50 -27.32
N SER A 14 -35.41 -31.30 -27.10
CA SER A 14 -34.64 -30.08 -26.99
C SER A 14 -33.83 -30.10 -25.66
N LEU A 15 -32.54 -30.41 -25.73
CA LEU A 15 -31.60 -30.20 -24.64
C LEU A 15 -31.48 -28.67 -24.42
N LEU A 16 -32.27 -28.13 -23.51
CA LEU A 16 -32.02 -26.80 -22.93
C LEU A 16 -30.76 -26.92 -22.08
N ALA A 17 -29.59 -26.64 -22.65
CA ALA A 17 -28.41 -26.34 -21.87
C ALA A 17 -28.72 -25.07 -21.07
N SER A 18 -29.11 -25.23 -19.81
CA SER A 18 -29.16 -24.14 -18.85
C SER A 18 -27.73 -23.65 -18.69
N ALA A 19 -27.37 -22.56 -19.38
CA ALA A 19 -26.19 -21.79 -19.01
C ALA A 19 -26.39 -21.41 -17.54
N ALA A 20 -25.65 -22.04 -16.65
CA ALA A 20 -25.58 -21.60 -15.25
C ALA A 20 -25.01 -20.16 -15.31
N VAL A 21 -25.88 -19.17 -15.19
CA VAL A 21 -25.45 -17.80 -14.96
C VAL A 21 -24.67 -17.84 -13.66
N ALA A 22 -23.35 -17.66 -13.74
CA ALA A 22 -22.50 -17.56 -12.56
C ALA A 22 -23.11 -16.47 -11.66
N GLN A 23 -23.37 -16.81 -10.42
CA GLN A 23 -23.92 -15.85 -9.45
C GLN A 23 -22.91 -14.72 -9.28
N GLU A 24 -23.30 -13.48 -9.61
CA GLU A 24 -22.49 -12.29 -9.44
C GLU A 24 -22.02 -12.16 -8.00
N LYS A 25 -20.70 -12.01 -7.82
CA LYS A 25 -20.06 -11.84 -6.52
C LYS A 25 -19.54 -10.41 -6.42
N LYS A 26 -20.24 -9.61 -5.63
CA LYS A 26 -19.84 -8.23 -5.36
C LYS A 26 -18.74 -8.20 -4.31
N ILE A 27 -17.69 -7.42 -4.55
CA ILE A 27 -16.61 -7.10 -3.61
C ILE A 27 -16.67 -5.60 -3.29
N VAL A 28 -17.02 -5.29 -2.05
CA VAL A 28 -17.02 -3.91 -1.55
C VAL A 28 -15.61 -3.55 -1.08
N TYR A 29 -14.99 -2.57 -1.73
CA TYR A 29 -13.65 -2.09 -1.40
C TYR A 29 -13.70 -0.74 -0.68
N ALA A 30 -12.99 -0.60 0.45
CA ALA A 30 -12.90 0.62 1.23
C ALA A 30 -11.49 1.22 1.16
N SER A 31 -11.41 2.52 0.89
CA SER A 31 -10.16 3.29 0.91
C SER A 31 -10.40 4.68 1.51
N TYR A 32 -9.47 5.13 2.34
CA TYR A 32 -9.47 6.50 2.86
C TYR A 32 -8.81 7.50 1.91
N LEU A 33 -8.12 7.01 0.86
CA LEU A 33 -7.44 7.85 -0.13
C LEU A 33 -8.43 8.77 -0.84
N SER A 34 -8.10 10.07 -0.94
CA SER A 34 -8.98 11.06 -1.58
C SER A 34 -9.36 10.64 -3.00
N PRO A 35 -10.53 11.06 -3.53
CA PRO A 35 -10.97 10.67 -4.87
C PRO A 35 -9.96 11.01 -6.00
N GLN A 36 -9.14 12.06 -5.80
CA GLN A 36 -8.12 12.51 -6.74
C GLN A 36 -6.78 11.82 -6.56
N HIS A 37 -6.68 10.86 -5.63
CA HIS A 37 -5.41 10.20 -5.34
C HIS A 37 -4.89 9.42 -6.55
N ILE A 38 -3.58 9.56 -6.82
CA ILE A 38 -2.90 9.04 -8.01
C ILE A 38 -2.95 7.52 -8.19
N THR A 39 -3.26 6.77 -7.14
CA THR A 39 -3.42 5.31 -7.21
C THR A 39 -4.83 4.86 -7.56
N ASN A 40 -5.85 5.73 -7.42
CA ASN A 40 -7.24 5.35 -7.73
C ASN A 40 -7.45 4.93 -9.18
N PRO A 41 -6.90 5.62 -10.22
CA PRO A 41 -7.03 5.15 -11.59
C PRO A 41 -6.45 3.75 -11.81
N VAL A 42 -5.33 3.42 -11.15
CA VAL A 42 -4.70 2.10 -11.25
C VAL A 42 -5.57 1.03 -10.58
N LEU A 43 -6.16 1.35 -9.44
CA LEU A 43 -7.09 0.47 -8.75
C LEU A 43 -8.34 0.19 -9.58
N GLU A 44 -8.91 1.21 -10.22
CA GLU A 44 -10.05 1.07 -11.13
C GLU A 44 -9.69 0.24 -12.39
N ASP A 45 -8.46 0.39 -12.92
CA ASP A 45 -7.97 -0.45 -14.01
C ASP A 45 -7.86 -1.91 -13.57
N PHE A 46 -7.34 -2.16 -12.38
CA PHE A 46 -7.29 -3.48 -11.78
C PHE A 46 -8.69 -4.10 -11.63
N PHE A 47 -9.66 -3.36 -11.09
CA PHE A 47 -11.04 -3.85 -10.96
C PHE A 47 -11.63 -4.21 -12.32
N ARG A 48 -11.51 -3.33 -13.32
CA ARG A 48 -12.00 -3.58 -14.68
C ARG A 48 -11.34 -4.81 -15.33
N ALA A 49 -10.05 -5.01 -15.10
CA ALA A 49 -9.32 -6.15 -15.63
C ALA A 49 -9.81 -7.48 -15.03
N VAL A 50 -10.00 -7.52 -13.71
CA VAL A 50 -10.56 -8.70 -13.01
C VAL A 50 -12.01 -8.96 -13.44
N GLU A 51 -12.86 -7.93 -13.51
CA GLU A 51 -14.24 -8.05 -13.97
C GLU A 51 -14.33 -8.62 -15.37
N LYS A 52 -13.44 -8.17 -16.25
CA LYS A 52 -13.37 -8.66 -17.65
C LYS A 52 -12.91 -10.13 -17.69
N ASP A 53 -11.87 -10.50 -16.97
CA ASP A 53 -11.30 -11.85 -17.00
C ASP A 53 -12.21 -12.88 -16.29
N THR A 54 -13.18 -12.42 -15.50
CA THR A 54 -14.19 -13.25 -14.84
C THR A 54 -15.56 -13.23 -15.54
N ASP A 55 -15.63 -12.68 -16.76
CA ASP A 55 -16.89 -12.50 -17.52
C ASP A 55 -17.99 -11.83 -16.69
N GLY A 56 -17.59 -10.95 -15.74
CA GLY A 56 -18.48 -10.22 -14.84
C GLY A 56 -19.04 -11.03 -13.67
N SER A 57 -18.54 -12.23 -13.41
CA SER A 57 -18.93 -12.98 -12.19
C SER A 57 -18.41 -12.32 -10.91
N ILE A 58 -17.32 -11.57 -11.00
CA ILE A 58 -16.87 -10.63 -9.95
C ILE A 58 -17.25 -9.20 -10.37
N LYS A 59 -17.75 -8.41 -9.40
CA LYS A 59 -18.01 -6.98 -9.53
C LYS A 59 -17.43 -6.23 -8.33
N PHE A 60 -16.79 -5.09 -8.58
CA PHE A 60 -16.27 -4.25 -7.51
C PHE A 60 -17.17 -3.02 -7.27
N GLU A 61 -17.34 -2.69 -6.00
CA GLU A 61 -17.91 -1.42 -5.55
C GLU A 61 -16.86 -0.70 -4.71
N SER A 62 -16.32 0.41 -5.22
CA SER A 62 -15.23 1.15 -4.59
C SER A 62 -15.76 2.34 -3.80
N HIS A 63 -15.37 2.43 -2.53
CA HIS A 63 -15.62 3.56 -1.64
C HIS A 63 -14.30 4.22 -1.26
N VAL A 64 -14.03 5.38 -1.84
CA VAL A 64 -12.81 6.16 -1.62
C VAL A 64 -13.08 7.38 -0.73
N GLY A 65 -12.01 8.08 -0.32
CA GLY A 65 -12.11 9.31 0.47
C GLY A 65 -12.64 9.10 1.89
N GLY A 66 -12.51 7.89 2.44
CA GLY A 66 -13.05 7.60 3.77
C GLY A 66 -14.59 7.61 3.85
N SER A 67 -15.28 7.55 2.69
CA SER A 67 -16.75 7.64 2.61
C SER A 67 -17.48 6.50 3.29
N LEU A 68 -16.87 5.32 3.37
CA LEU A 68 -17.40 4.15 4.07
C LEU A 68 -16.75 3.96 5.45
N LEU A 69 -15.42 4.05 5.51
CA LEU A 69 -14.60 3.81 6.71
C LEU A 69 -13.39 4.75 6.70
N SER A 70 -13.03 5.29 7.87
CA SER A 70 -11.79 6.05 8.03
C SER A 70 -10.56 5.15 7.91
N GLY A 71 -9.37 5.70 7.65
CA GLY A 71 -8.13 4.91 7.52
C GLY A 71 -7.83 4.02 8.73
N ARG A 72 -8.27 4.42 9.94
CA ARG A 72 -8.12 3.63 11.17
C ARG A 72 -9.14 2.51 11.28
N ASP A 73 -10.32 2.71 10.69
CA ASP A 73 -11.45 1.79 10.84
C ASP A 73 -11.50 0.71 9.75
N ILE A 74 -10.78 0.90 8.62
CA ILE A 74 -10.83 -0.04 7.49
C ILE A 74 -10.45 -1.47 7.91
N PRO A 75 -9.33 -1.73 8.65
CA PRO A 75 -9.00 -3.10 9.03
C PRO A 75 -10.10 -3.78 9.85
N GLY A 76 -10.64 -3.09 10.86
CA GLY A 76 -11.76 -3.57 11.66
C GLY A 76 -13.04 -3.76 10.84
N GLY A 77 -13.35 -2.82 9.94
CA GLY A 77 -14.52 -2.88 9.09
C GLY A 77 -14.49 -4.03 8.08
N VAL A 78 -13.32 -4.38 7.55
CA VAL A 78 -13.14 -5.58 6.71
C VAL A 78 -13.30 -6.85 7.54
N ARG A 79 -12.68 -6.91 8.72
CA ARG A 79 -12.87 -8.03 9.66
C ARG A 79 -14.35 -8.30 9.93
N ASP A 80 -15.10 -7.24 10.18
CA ASP A 80 -16.49 -7.31 10.63
C ASP A 80 -17.49 -7.37 9.45
N GLY A 81 -17.00 -7.36 8.19
CA GLY A 81 -17.80 -7.51 6.98
C GLY A 81 -18.55 -6.25 6.54
N VAL A 82 -18.17 -5.05 7.02
CA VAL A 82 -18.68 -3.77 6.49
C VAL A 82 -18.13 -3.52 5.08
N ALA A 83 -16.89 -3.93 4.82
CA ALA A 83 -16.30 -4.03 3.50
C ALA A 83 -15.76 -5.45 3.28
N ASP A 84 -15.58 -5.84 2.01
CA ASP A 84 -14.98 -7.13 1.66
C ASP A 84 -13.47 -7.00 1.44
N ALA A 85 -13.01 -5.82 1.05
CA ALA A 85 -11.60 -5.53 0.82
C ALA A 85 -11.26 -4.09 1.24
N GLY A 86 -9.97 -3.80 1.42
CA GLY A 86 -9.59 -2.44 1.80
C GLY A 86 -8.10 -2.13 1.73
N TYR A 87 -7.82 -0.82 1.82
CA TYR A 87 -6.49 -0.25 1.93
C TYR A 87 -6.10 -0.10 3.40
N PHE A 88 -5.11 -0.88 3.86
CA PHE A 88 -4.69 -0.92 5.27
C PHE A 88 -3.42 -0.10 5.51
N VAL A 89 -3.32 0.51 6.68
CA VAL A 89 -2.09 1.12 7.21
C VAL A 89 -2.00 0.82 8.71
N GLY A 90 -1.29 -0.26 9.07
CA GLY A 90 -1.19 -0.72 10.45
C GLY A 90 -0.56 0.30 11.40
N SER A 91 0.30 1.18 10.89
CA SER A 91 0.90 2.26 11.69
C SER A 91 -0.12 3.29 12.21
N TYR A 92 -1.38 3.27 11.74
CA TYR A 92 -2.46 4.09 12.31
C TYR A 92 -3.10 3.44 13.54
N ILE A 93 -2.97 2.10 13.66
CA ILE A 93 -3.49 1.29 14.77
C ILE A 93 -2.38 0.37 15.34
N PRO A 94 -1.23 0.94 15.78
CA PRO A 94 -0.01 0.17 16.07
C PRO A 94 -0.16 -0.84 17.22
N SER A 95 -1.15 -0.67 18.09
CA SER A 95 -1.46 -1.64 19.16
C SER A 95 -2.22 -2.87 18.65
N GLU A 96 -2.92 -2.76 17.52
CA GLU A 96 -3.72 -3.82 16.92
C GLU A 96 -2.97 -4.53 15.79
N MET A 97 -2.11 -3.78 15.05
CA MET A 97 -1.22 -4.28 14.00
C MET A 97 0.25 -4.01 14.33
N PRO A 98 0.79 -4.65 15.38
CA PRO A 98 2.17 -4.40 15.83
C PRO A 98 3.23 -4.89 14.84
N ILE A 99 2.97 -5.95 14.05
CA ILE A 99 3.95 -6.50 13.11
C ILE A 99 4.06 -5.57 11.89
N ASP A 100 2.93 -5.15 11.29
CA ASP A 100 2.92 -4.17 10.21
C ASP A 100 3.57 -2.84 10.65
N ASN A 101 3.27 -2.38 11.87
CA ASN A 101 3.93 -1.20 12.44
C ASN A 101 5.44 -1.43 12.66
N TYR A 102 5.89 -2.64 13.01
CA TYR A 102 7.31 -2.99 13.10
C TYR A 102 8.00 -2.93 11.74
N ILE A 103 7.39 -3.48 10.69
CA ILE A 103 7.91 -3.40 9.33
C ILE A 103 8.03 -1.93 8.88
N ALA A 104 7.05 -1.10 9.21
CA ALA A 104 7.10 0.33 8.91
C ALA A 104 8.27 1.08 9.60
N GLN A 105 8.86 0.53 10.69
CA GLN A 105 10.07 1.11 11.29
C GLN A 105 11.30 1.02 10.35
N PHE A 106 11.28 0.12 9.36
CA PHE A 106 12.35 -0.02 8.37
C PHE A 106 12.25 0.96 7.20
N SER A 107 11.29 1.87 7.19
CA SER A 107 11.07 2.85 6.13
C SER A 107 12.26 3.76 5.84
N LEU A 108 13.15 3.98 6.82
CA LEU A 108 14.32 4.86 6.66
C LEU A 108 15.56 4.16 6.04
N TRP A 109 15.51 2.84 5.83
CA TRP A 109 16.70 2.06 5.42
C TRP A 109 17.05 2.16 3.95
N ASN A 110 16.07 2.39 3.09
CA ASN A 110 16.29 2.36 1.66
C ASN A 110 15.39 3.36 0.93
N SER A 111 15.99 4.15 0.05
CA SER A 111 15.29 5.16 -0.77
C SER A 111 14.95 4.64 -2.17
N GLU A 112 15.14 3.34 -2.46
CA GLU A 112 14.84 2.72 -3.75
C GLU A 112 13.41 2.13 -3.74
N PRO A 113 12.38 2.85 -4.22
CA PRO A 113 11.00 2.43 -4.06
C PRO A 113 10.66 1.11 -4.76
N LEU A 114 11.27 0.82 -5.91
CA LEU A 114 11.06 -0.45 -6.61
C LEU A 114 11.64 -1.63 -5.83
N VAL A 115 12.85 -1.47 -5.25
CA VAL A 115 13.46 -2.49 -4.38
C VAL A 115 12.52 -2.77 -3.20
N MET A 116 12.13 -1.72 -2.49
CA MET A 116 11.32 -1.87 -1.27
C MET A 116 9.90 -2.38 -1.54
N THR A 117 9.32 -2.08 -2.69
CA THR A 117 8.03 -2.64 -3.11
C THR A 117 8.12 -4.16 -3.31
N GLY A 118 9.18 -4.64 -3.95
CA GLY A 118 9.44 -6.08 -4.08
C GLY A 118 9.67 -6.75 -2.72
N VAL A 119 10.52 -6.13 -1.88
CA VAL A 119 10.79 -6.60 -0.50
C VAL A 119 9.49 -6.76 0.29
N LEU A 120 8.64 -5.72 0.30
CA LEU A 120 7.43 -5.70 1.10
C LEU A 120 6.44 -6.80 0.69
N ASN A 121 6.19 -6.95 -0.61
CA ASN A 121 5.27 -7.99 -1.08
C ASN A 121 5.80 -9.41 -0.83
N GLU A 122 7.10 -9.66 -1.05
CA GLU A 122 7.67 -10.98 -0.83
C GLU A 122 7.73 -11.34 0.66
N LEU A 123 8.12 -10.37 1.51
CA LEU A 123 8.14 -10.52 2.96
C LEU A 123 6.74 -10.88 3.50
N GLU A 124 5.74 -10.05 3.21
CA GLU A 124 4.39 -10.17 3.74
C GLU A 124 3.67 -11.44 3.26
N LEU A 125 3.92 -11.88 2.02
CA LEU A 125 3.24 -13.04 1.44
C LEU A 125 3.91 -14.37 1.83
N PHE A 126 5.24 -14.39 2.00
CA PHE A 126 5.97 -15.67 2.08
C PHE A 126 7.02 -15.78 3.17
N ASP A 127 7.70 -14.69 3.50
CA ASP A 127 8.91 -14.75 4.32
C ASP A 127 8.70 -14.24 5.76
N CYS A 128 7.46 -13.87 6.13
CA CYS A 128 7.08 -13.43 7.46
C CYS A 128 5.79 -14.13 7.92
N PRO A 129 5.87 -15.33 8.53
CA PRO A 129 4.67 -16.01 9.04
C PRO A 129 3.87 -15.16 10.04
N GLU A 130 4.54 -14.36 10.88
CA GLU A 130 3.88 -13.47 11.82
C GLU A 130 3.06 -12.38 11.14
N CYS A 131 3.49 -11.90 9.95
CA CYS A 131 2.75 -10.95 9.14
C CYS A 131 1.44 -11.57 8.65
N VAL A 132 1.51 -12.78 8.08
CA VAL A 132 0.33 -13.55 7.65
C VAL A 132 -0.64 -13.76 8.80
N ASP A 133 -0.13 -14.14 9.98
CA ASP A 133 -0.95 -14.36 11.19
C ASP A 133 -1.61 -13.06 11.67
N GLU A 134 -0.95 -11.91 11.52
CA GLU A 134 -1.53 -10.61 11.89
C GLU A 134 -2.71 -10.24 10.99
N TYR A 135 -2.57 -10.37 9.66
CA TYR A 135 -3.68 -10.13 8.73
C TYR A 135 -4.84 -11.12 8.96
N ARG A 136 -4.55 -12.38 9.31
CA ARG A 136 -5.57 -13.37 9.68
C ARG A 136 -6.39 -12.98 10.92
N LYS A 137 -5.82 -12.29 11.91
CA LYS A 137 -6.56 -11.76 13.06
C LYS A 137 -7.63 -10.73 12.65
N PHE A 138 -7.40 -10.05 11.54
CA PHE A 138 -8.38 -9.18 10.89
C PHE A 138 -9.24 -9.92 9.85
N ASN A 139 -9.25 -11.27 9.90
CA ASN A 139 -10.00 -12.09 8.95
C ASN A 139 -9.67 -11.74 7.48
N THR A 140 -8.42 -11.45 7.20
CA THR A 140 -7.99 -10.85 5.95
C THR A 140 -6.81 -11.60 5.35
N LYS A 141 -6.83 -11.79 4.03
CA LYS A 141 -5.70 -12.18 3.21
C LYS A 141 -5.04 -10.93 2.67
N TYR A 142 -3.79 -10.73 3.01
CA TYR A 142 -2.93 -9.76 2.34
C TYR A 142 -2.70 -10.19 0.89
N LEU A 143 -2.77 -9.27 -0.07
CA LEU A 143 -2.57 -9.58 -1.48
C LEU A 143 -1.57 -8.67 -2.17
N ALA A 144 -1.56 -7.36 -1.88
CA ALA A 144 -0.64 -6.46 -2.54
C ALA A 144 -0.38 -5.17 -1.75
N SER A 145 0.84 -4.65 -1.88
CA SER A 145 1.23 -3.33 -1.41
C SER A 145 2.25 -2.68 -2.34
N TYR A 146 2.62 -1.44 -2.05
CA TYR A 146 3.76 -0.76 -2.65
C TYR A 146 4.47 0.08 -1.58
N ALA A 147 5.79 0.20 -1.67
CA ALA A 147 6.55 1.17 -0.91
C ALA A 147 6.39 2.55 -1.56
N LEU A 148 6.19 3.59 -0.77
CA LEU A 148 6.11 4.93 -1.32
C LEU A 148 7.51 5.42 -1.77
N THR A 149 7.54 6.44 -2.62
CA THR A 149 8.76 7.21 -2.91
C THR A 149 9.28 7.87 -1.62
N PRO A 150 10.57 8.22 -1.57
CA PRO A 150 11.17 8.74 -0.34
C PRO A 150 10.39 9.91 0.25
N TYR A 151 10.18 9.85 1.56
CA TYR A 151 9.54 10.93 2.29
C TYR A 151 10.48 12.13 2.42
N VAL A 152 9.86 13.30 2.43
CA VAL A 152 10.45 14.62 2.60
C VAL A 152 9.62 15.42 3.61
N TYR A 153 10.15 16.53 4.09
CA TYR A 153 9.39 17.44 4.95
C TYR A 153 8.63 18.46 4.12
N HIS A 154 7.34 18.60 4.38
CA HIS A 154 6.46 19.67 3.89
C HIS A 154 6.16 20.58 5.06
N CYS A 155 6.67 21.82 5.06
CA CYS A 155 6.60 22.74 6.18
C CYS A 155 5.87 24.04 5.81
N LYS A 156 5.29 24.70 6.81
CA LYS A 156 4.65 26.02 6.67
C LYS A 156 5.65 27.15 6.62
N GLU A 157 6.82 26.96 7.17
CA GLU A 157 7.95 27.90 7.21
C GLU A 157 9.25 27.21 6.76
N GLU A 158 10.24 28.01 6.41
CA GLU A 158 11.54 27.48 6.01
C GLU A 158 12.30 26.96 7.23
N LEU A 159 12.61 25.66 7.26
CA LEU A 159 13.46 25.01 8.25
C LEU A 159 14.68 24.45 7.52
N SER A 160 15.85 24.54 8.11
CA SER A 160 17.09 24.13 7.45
C SER A 160 18.04 23.37 8.35
N THR A 161 18.07 23.67 9.63
CA THR A 161 18.97 23.06 10.61
C THR A 161 18.19 22.19 11.60
N PRO A 162 18.81 21.23 12.30
CA PRO A 162 18.14 20.46 13.35
C PRO A 162 17.51 21.33 14.45
N GLU A 163 18.12 22.47 14.75
CA GLU A 163 17.64 23.44 15.73
C GLU A 163 16.25 24.01 15.36
N ASP A 164 15.99 24.21 14.09
CA ASP A 164 14.72 24.76 13.59
C ASP A 164 13.54 23.82 13.87
N PHE A 165 13.80 22.51 14.02
CA PHE A 165 12.79 21.51 14.31
C PHE A 165 12.39 21.45 15.79
N LYS A 166 13.16 22.06 16.71
CA LYS A 166 12.87 21.99 18.15
C LYS A 166 11.49 22.57 18.48
N GLY A 167 10.64 21.72 19.07
CA GLY A 167 9.28 22.07 19.46
C GLY A 167 8.28 22.16 18.30
N LYS A 168 8.68 21.96 17.03
CA LYS A 168 7.75 21.92 15.90
C LYS A 168 6.86 20.67 15.99
N ARG A 169 5.60 20.83 15.67
CA ARG A 169 4.62 19.73 15.60
C ARG A 169 4.69 19.14 14.20
N VAL A 170 5.16 17.90 14.13
CA VAL A 170 5.46 17.24 12.86
C VAL A 170 4.60 15.98 12.71
N ARG A 171 3.84 15.90 11.64
CA ARG A 171 3.20 14.64 11.28
C ARG A 171 4.27 13.62 10.88
N GLY A 172 4.36 12.54 11.65
CA GLY A 172 5.25 11.42 11.35
C GLY A 172 4.71 10.16 12.00
N VAL A 173 4.67 9.07 11.24
CA VAL A 173 4.27 7.74 11.72
C VAL A 173 5.49 6.82 11.76
N ALA A 174 5.47 5.77 12.58
CA ALA A 174 6.53 4.78 12.69
C ALA A 174 7.93 5.46 12.79
N ALA A 175 8.91 5.03 11.98
CA ALA A 175 10.27 5.54 11.98
C ALA A 175 10.37 7.08 11.79
N TYR A 176 9.46 7.66 11.04
CA TYR A 176 9.45 9.13 10.82
C TYR A 176 9.04 9.91 12.07
N GLY A 177 8.18 9.34 12.91
CA GLY A 177 7.86 9.91 14.21
C GLY A 177 9.06 9.88 15.16
N ASP A 178 9.83 8.79 15.16
CA ASP A 178 11.05 8.65 15.97
C ASP A 178 12.15 9.62 15.46
N LEU A 179 12.31 9.79 14.15
CA LEU A 179 13.23 10.77 13.56
C LEU A 179 12.83 12.21 13.95
N ALA A 180 11.55 12.57 13.82
CA ALA A 180 11.07 13.88 14.21
C ALA A 180 11.38 14.17 15.70
N LYS A 181 11.16 13.18 16.58
CA LYS A 181 11.52 13.28 17.99
C LYS A 181 13.02 13.44 18.21
N ALA A 182 13.86 12.74 17.46
CA ALA A 182 15.32 12.86 17.55
C ALA A 182 15.81 14.26 17.15
N LEU A 183 15.14 14.91 16.21
CA LEU A 183 15.37 16.30 15.83
C LEU A 183 14.78 17.32 16.84
N GLY A 184 14.19 16.86 17.95
CA GLY A 184 13.58 17.73 18.99
C GLY A 184 12.17 18.21 18.64
N ALA A 185 11.55 17.69 17.59
CA ALA A 185 10.17 17.98 17.24
C ALA A 185 9.17 17.15 18.07
N VAL A 186 7.90 17.52 18.00
CA VAL A 186 6.79 16.81 18.63
C VAL A 186 6.06 15.99 17.53
N PRO A 187 6.24 14.66 17.49
CA PRO A 187 5.59 13.83 16.50
C PRO A 187 4.08 13.71 16.76
N ILE A 188 3.29 13.82 15.71
CA ILE A 188 1.82 13.65 15.72
C ILE A 188 1.47 12.50 14.74
N ASN A 189 0.82 11.47 15.26
CA ASN A 189 0.36 10.33 14.46
C ASN A 189 -1.07 10.57 13.97
N VAL A 190 -1.20 11.09 12.77
CA VAL A 190 -2.46 11.26 12.03
C VAL A 190 -2.31 10.75 10.60
N SER A 191 -3.44 10.44 9.94
CA SER A 191 -3.43 10.09 8.51
C SER A 191 -2.96 11.26 7.65
N PRO A 192 -2.51 11.03 6.40
CA PRO A 192 -2.12 12.14 5.52
C PRO A 192 -3.25 13.13 5.23
N ASP A 193 -4.50 12.67 5.15
CA ASP A 193 -5.65 13.55 4.88
C ASP A 193 -5.99 14.40 6.10
N GLU A 194 -5.95 13.82 7.31
CA GLU A 194 -6.05 14.60 8.57
C GLU A 194 -4.90 15.62 8.70
N ALA A 195 -3.71 15.30 8.16
CA ALA A 195 -2.55 16.19 8.22
C ALA A 195 -2.74 17.45 7.36
N TYR A 196 -3.44 17.40 6.22
CA TYR A 196 -3.76 18.58 5.42
C TYR A 196 -4.55 19.59 6.25
N GLU A 197 -5.66 19.17 6.85
CA GLU A 197 -6.45 20.04 7.69
C GLU A 197 -5.67 20.60 8.90
N ALA A 198 -4.82 19.76 9.49
CA ALA A 198 -4.00 20.17 10.63
C ALA A 198 -2.90 21.17 10.24
N LEU A 199 -2.31 21.04 9.04
CA LEU A 199 -1.40 22.04 8.48
C LEU A 199 -2.13 23.35 8.20
N ASP A 200 -3.27 23.30 7.52
CA ASP A 200 -4.04 24.49 7.16
C ASP A 200 -4.42 25.29 8.41
N ARG A 201 -4.94 24.62 9.44
CA ARG A 201 -5.33 25.24 10.72
C ARG A 201 -4.14 25.60 11.64
N GLY A 202 -2.90 25.31 11.24
CA GLY A 202 -1.71 25.57 12.07
C GLY A 202 -1.61 24.68 13.32
N ILE A 203 -2.26 23.50 13.32
CA ILE A 203 -2.10 22.49 14.37
C ILE A 203 -0.79 21.72 14.14
N LEU A 204 -0.39 21.54 12.88
CA LEU A 204 0.90 21.03 12.48
C LEU A 204 1.76 22.17 11.89
N ASP A 205 3.06 22.07 12.09
CA ASP A 205 4.07 22.95 11.49
C ASP A 205 4.68 22.31 10.25
N CYS A 206 4.83 20.98 10.26
CA CYS A 206 5.31 20.18 9.12
C CYS A 206 4.56 18.83 9.03
N ALA A 207 4.60 18.23 7.82
CA ALA A 207 4.18 16.85 7.59
C ALA A 207 5.23 16.11 6.78
N LEU A 208 5.47 14.83 7.12
CA LEU A 208 6.33 13.92 6.38
C LEU A 208 5.49 13.09 5.40
N HIS A 209 5.85 13.16 4.12
CA HIS A 209 5.28 12.36 3.03
C HIS A 209 6.17 12.43 1.77
N SER A 210 5.85 11.67 0.71
CA SER A 210 6.48 11.83 -0.61
C SER A 210 6.23 13.24 -1.19
N VAL A 211 7.05 13.67 -2.15
CA VAL A 211 6.87 14.98 -2.83
C VAL A 211 5.49 15.09 -3.47
N ALA A 212 4.97 13.98 -4.02
CA ALA A 212 3.63 13.89 -4.60
C ALA A 212 2.50 14.40 -3.68
N ALA A 213 2.71 14.40 -2.35
CA ALA A 213 1.71 14.88 -1.40
C ALA A 213 1.36 16.36 -1.56
N GLN A 214 2.24 17.17 -2.16
CA GLN A 214 1.90 18.56 -2.51
C GLN A 214 0.59 18.64 -3.31
N LYS A 215 0.38 17.70 -4.23
CA LYS A 215 -0.85 17.59 -5.03
C LYS A 215 -1.79 16.51 -4.49
N ALA A 216 -1.32 15.28 -4.37
CA ALA A 216 -2.13 14.12 -4.02
C ALA A 216 -2.82 14.22 -2.64
N ARG A 217 -2.33 15.11 -1.76
CA ARG A 217 -2.83 15.38 -0.40
C ARG A 217 -3.12 16.86 -0.15
N SER A 218 -3.12 17.69 -1.18
CA SER A 218 -3.28 19.15 -1.09
C SER A 218 -2.29 19.86 -0.15
N TYR A 219 -1.17 19.23 0.22
CA TYR A 219 -0.20 19.87 1.14
C TYR A 219 0.35 21.16 0.55
N GLY A 220 0.43 21.29 -0.79
CA GLY A 220 0.87 22.49 -1.47
C GLY A 220 -0.01 23.73 -1.26
N GLU A 221 -1.20 23.57 -0.71
CA GLU A 221 -2.05 24.70 -0.32
C GLU A 221 -1.64 25.28 1.03
N ALA A 222 -1.21 24.41 1.97
CA ALA A 222 -0.91 24.78 3.36
C ALA A 222 0.58 24.83 3.71
N ALA A 223 1.46 24.10 2.99
CA ALA A 223 2.89 23.97 3.27
C ALA A 223 3.72 24.28 2.02
N LYS A 224 4.37 25.44 2.01
CA LYS A 224 5.10 26.02 0.86
C LYS A 224 6.61 25.77 0.89
N PHE A 225 7.15 25.11 1.91
CA PHE A 225 8.56 24.81 2.06
C PHE A 225 8.77 23.30 2.09
N VAL A 226 9.48 22.77 1.10
CA VAL A 226 9.72 21.33 0.94
C VAL A 226 11.20 21.03 0.99
N ILE A 227 11.65 20.30 2.01
CA ILE A 227 13.03 19.86 2.18
C ILE A 227 13.19 18.55 1.42
N LEU A 228 14.04 18.56 0.36
CA LEU A 228 14.19 17.43 -0.56
C LEU A 228 15.18 16.35 -0.09
N ASP A 229 15.80 16.51 1.09
CA ASP A 229 16.67 15.48 1.66
C ASP A 229 15.88 14.18 1.86
N PRO A 230 16.24 13.09 1.15
CA PRO A 230 15.41 11.88 1.11
C PRO A 230 15.55 11.07 2.40
N LEU A 231 14.43 10.73 3.02
CA LEU A 231 14.41 10.02 4.29
C LEU A 231 14.17 8.51 4.17
N GLY A 232 13.86 8.02 2.98
CA GLY A 232 13.44 6.65 2.72
C GLY A 232 11.93 6.55 2.44
N GLY A 233 11.50 5.45 1.80
CA GLY A 233 10.12 5.23 1.39
C GLY A 233 9.29 4.51 2.46
N PHE A 234 8.07 4.96 2.72
CA PHE A 234 7.20 4.35 3.71
C PHE A 234 6.80 2.91 3.35
N LEU A 235 6.89 2.00 4.32
CA LEU A 235 6.65 0.56 4.22
C LEU A 235 5.43 0.15 5.05
N GLY A 236 4.33 0.55 4.95
CA GLY A 236 3.19 0.16 5.79
C GLY A 236 1.85 0.47 5.11
N ALA A 237 1.86 0.46 3.77
CA ALA A 237 0.69 0.76 2.97
C ALA A 237 0.27 -0.49 2.18
N SER A 238 -0.67 -1.26 2.72
CA SER A 238 -1.19 -2.43 2.05
C SER A 238 -2.41 -2.07 1.20
N THR A 239 -2.26 -2.18 -0.12
CA THR A 239 -3.22 -1.64 -1.11
C THR A 239 -4.45 -2.50 -1.28
N PHE A 240 -4.28 -3.82 -1.27
CA PHE A 240 -5.38 -4.75 -1.52
C PHE A 240 -5.32 -5.92 -0.54
N ASN A 241 -6.25 -5.89 0.39
CA ASN A 241 -6.49 -6.91 1.40
C ASN A 241 -7.91 -7.40 1.24
N LEU A 242 -8.11 -8.71 1.13
CA LEU A 242 -9.42 -9.31 0.89
C LEU A 242 -9.84 -10.15 2.08
N ARG A 243 -11.08 -9.99 2.54
CA ARG A 243 -11.65 -10.80 3.63
C ARG A 243 -11.59 -12.29 3.29
N ILE A 244 -11.18 -13.12 4.25
CA ILE A 244 -10.91 -14.55 4.02
C ILE A 244 -12.16 -15.27 3.53
N GLU A 245 -13.34 -15.03 4.10
CA GLU A 245 -14.58 -15.67 3.63
C GLU A 245 -14.91 -15.25 2.19
N LYS A 246 -14.64 -14.01 1.80
CA LYS A 246 -14.83 -13.56 0.42
C LYS A 246 -13.87 -14.31 -0.50
N TRP A 247 -12.58 -14.37 -0.17
CA TRP A 247 -11.59 -15.16 -0.92
C TRP A 247 -12.03 -16.63 -1.06
N ASN A 248 -12.48 -17.25 0.02
CA ASN A 248 -12.90 -18.64 0.05
C ASN A 248 -14.19 -18.89 -0.76
N SER A 249 -15.04 -17.88 -0.92
CA SER A 249 -16.25 -17.96 -1.75
C SER A 249 -15.97 -17.89 -3.26
N LEU A 250 -14.76 -17.45 -3.66
CA LEU A 250 -14.36 -17.38 -5.05
C LEU A 250 -13.97 -18.77 -5.57
N THR A 251 -14.20 -19.01 -6.86
CA THR A 251 -13.67 -20.17 -7.56
C THR A 251 -12.15 -20.06 -7.75
N PRO A 252 -11.43 -21.16 -8.01
CA PRO A 252 -10.01 -21.10 -8.36
C PRO A 252 -9.70 -20.15 -9.52
N ASP A 253 -10.53 -20.11 -10.56
CA ASP A 253 -10.35 -19.24 -11.73
C ASP A 253 -10.57 -17.77 -11.37
N GLU A 254 -11.56 -17.45 -10.51
CA GLU A 254 -11.78 -16.10 -10.00
C GLU A 254 -10.62 -15.62 -9.12
N ARG A 255 -10.08 -16.48 -8.27
CA ARG A 255 -8.86 -16.18 -7.49
C ARG A 255 -7.64 -15.95 -8.39
N ALA A 256 -7.50 -16.80 -9.42
CA ALA A 256 -6.44 -16.66 -10.42
C ALA A 256 -6.58 -15.34 -11.22
N ALA A 257 -7.79 -14.92 -11.58
CA ALA A 257 -8.03 -13.63 -12.24
C ALA A 257 -7.61 -12.45 -11.35
N ILE A 258 -7.91 -12.47 -10.04
CA ILE A 258 -7.43 -11.45 -9.10
C ILE A 258 -5.91 -11.43 -9.07
N THR A 259 -5.25 -12.57 -8.83
CA THR A 259 -3.80 -12.63 -8.64
C THR A 259 -3.03 -12.27 -9.91
N LYS A 260 -3.55 -12.59 -11.08
CA LYS A 260 -2.97 -12.25 -12.39
C LYS A 260 -2.75 -10.76 -12.59
N HIS A 261 -3.62 -9.91 -12.03
CA HIS A 261 -3.58 -8.46 -12.21
C HIS A 261 -2.91 -7.70 -11.06
N LEU A 262 -2.46 -8.39 -10.00
CA LEU A 262 -1.73 -7.75 -8.88
C LEU A 262 -0.39 -7.13 -9.31
N PRO A 263 0.42 -7.74 -10.21
CA PRO A 263 1.65 -7.10 -10.69
C PRO A 263 1.40 -5.72 -11.30
N ASP A 264 0.35 -5.57 -12.10
CA ASP A 264 -0.01 -4.30 -12.76
C ASP A 264 -0.53 -3.27 -11.76
N LEU A 265 -1.32 -3.69 -10.76
CA LEU A 265 -1.77 -2.84 -9.65
C LEU A 265 -0.58 -2.25 -8.89
N VAL A 266 0.35 -3.10 -8.46
CA VAL A 266 1.53 -2.69 -7.69
C VAL A 266 2.45 -1.79 -8.51
N THR A 267 2.77 -2.22 -9.73
CA THR A 267 3.64 -1.48 -10.65
C THR A 267 3.04 -0.13 -11.01
N GLY A 268 1.76 -0.10 -11.38
CA GLY A 268 1.06 1.13 -11.70
C GLY A 268 1.07 2.13 -10.55
N ALA A 269 0.82 1.67 -9.32
CA ALA A 269 0.83 2.53 -8.14
C ALA A 269 2.20 3.18 -7.91
N ILE A 270 3.29 2.41 -7.89
CA ILE A 270 4.61 2.97 -7.60
C ILE A 270 5.13 3.85 -8.74
N PHE A 271 4.91 3.48 -10.01
CA PHE A 271 5.34 4.31 -11.14
C PHE A 271 4.55 5.61 -11.23
N ASN A 272 3.27 5.64 -10.85
CA ASN A 272 2.51 6.88 -10.74
C ASN A 272 3.09 7.80 -9.65
N TYR A 273 3.53 7.27 -8.50
CA TYR A 273 4.22 8.07 -7.48
C TYR A 273 5.54 8.65 -7.98
N ILE A 274 6.35 7.85 -8.68
CA ILE A 274 7.64 8.31 -9.25
C ILE A 274 7.40 9.45 -10.25
N ALA A 275 6.42 9.29 -11.15
CA ALA A 275 6.09 10.31 -12.15
C ALA A 275 5.52 11.58 -11.48
N GLU A 276 4.62 11.42 -10.51
CA GLU A 276 4.00 12.57 -9.82
C GLU A 276 5.00 13.38 -9.00
N ASP A 277 6.00 12.74 -8.37
CA ASP A 277 7.04 13.45 -7.63
C ASP A 277 7.81 14.43 -8.55
N GLU A 278 8.09 14.04 -9.81
CA GLU A 278 8.78 14.90 -10.78
C GLU A 278 7.87 16.03 -11.30
N ASP A 279 6.63 15.70 -11.65
CA ASP A 279 5.66 16.68 -12.14
C ASP A 279 5.34 17.75 -11.09
N VAL A 280 5.16 17.33 -9.85
CA VAL A 280 4.86 18.21 -8.72
C VAL A 280 5.98 19.21 -8.45
N LYS A 281 7.24 18.79 -8.47
CA LYS A 281 8.37 19.71 -8.30
C LYS A 281 8.31 20.85 -9.31
N LYS A 282 8.04 20.54 -10.58
CA LYS A 282 7.94 21.55 -11.63
C LYS A 282 6.76 22.49 -11.43
N VAL A 283 5.55 21.93 -11.32
CA VAL A 283 4.31 22.72 -11.28
C VAL A 283 4.23 23.59 -10.01
N TYR A 284 4.60 23.04 -8.86
CA TYR A 284 4.48 23.75 -7.58
C TYR A 284 5.60 24.77 -7.35
N SER A 285 6.77 24.61 -7.98
CA SER A 285 7.80 25.67 -8.00
C SER A 285 7.27 26.93 -8.67
N GLU A 286 6.53 26.80 -9.79
CA GLU A 286 5.92 27.93 -10.51
C GLU A 286 4.83 28.62 -9.68
N SER A 287 4.18 27.90 -8.74
CA SER A 287 3.14 28.41 -7.85
C SER A 287 3.65 28.88 -6.48
N GLY A 288 4.96 29.05 -6.33
CA GLY A 288 5.59 29.65 -5.16
C GLY A 288 5.95 28.67 -4.04
N THR A 289 5.89 27.36 -4.27
CA THR A 289 6.47 26.38 -3.36
C THR A 289 7.98 26.35 -3.52
N LYS A 290 8.73 26.46 -2.41
CA LYS A 290 10.17 26.38 -2.37
C LYS A 290 10.60 24.94 -2.12
N PHE A 291 11.25 24.33 -3.12
CA PHE A 291 11.91 23.02 -2.99
C PHE A 291 13.40 23.24 -2.78
N TYR A 292 13.99 22.68 -1.74
CA TYR A 292 15.39 22.92 -1.40
C TYR A 292 15.97 21.77 -0.57
N ASN A 293 17.28 21.65 -0.53
CA ASN A 293 17.98 20.83 0.42
C ASN A 293 18.28 21.65 1.67
N ALA A 294 18.19 21.03 2.84
CA ALA A 294 18.49 21.65 4.11
C ALA A 294 20.01 21.94 4.26
N ASP A 295 20.39 22.59 5.35
CA ASP A 295 21.79 22.73 5.74
C ASP A 295 22.46 21.35 5.89
N PRO A 296 23.73 21.17 5.54
CA PRO A 296 24.42 19.90 5.71
C PRO A 296 24.36 19.30 7.14
N SER A 297 24.18 20.13 8.15
CA SER A 297 23.98 19.67 9.55
C SER A 297 22.70 18.87 9.73
N PHE A 298 21.65 19.17 8.96
CA PHE A 298 20.41 18.40 8.97
C PHE A 298 20.64 16.99 8.41
N ALA A 299 21.25 16.85 7.23
CA ALA A 299 21.57 15.56 6.65
C ALA A 299 22.48 14.74 7.58
N ALA A 300 23.49 15.38 8.21
CA ALA A 300 24.35 14.72 9.18
C ALA A 300 23.57 14.18 10.40
N ALA A 301 22.62 14.95 10.94
CA ALA A 301 21.77 14.52 12.06
C ALA A 301 20.84 13.36 11.68
N VAL A 302 20.32 13.36 10.45
CA VAL A 302 19.51 12.25 9.93
C VAL A 302 20.34 10.97 9.82
N GLU A 303 21.56 11.06 9.27
CA GLU A 303 22.44 9.89 9.13
C GLU A 303 22.93 9.37 10.50
N GLU A 304 23.25 10.26 11.45
CA GLU A 304 23.58 9.87 12.83
C GLU A 304 22.41 9.12 13.48
N PHE A 305 21.18 9.61 13.31
CA PHE A 305 20.00 8.91 13.80
C PHE A 305 19.85 7.52 13.17
N LYS A 306 19.94 7.41 11.83
CA LYS A 306 19.83 6.13 11.11
C LYS A 306 20.86 5.12 11.56
N ALA A 307 22.11 5.54 11.81
CA ALA A 307 23.23 4.67 12.20
C ALA A 307 22.94 3.86 13.48
N GLY A 308 22.24 4.44 14.47
CA GLY A 308 21.87 3.77 15.71
C GLY A 308 20.45 3.22 15.76
N TYR A 309 19.61 3.62 14.81
CA TYR A 309 18.16 3.38 14.89
C TYR A 309 17.79 1.92 14.66
N ARG A 310 18.47 1.22 13.77
CA ARG A 310 18.19 -0.19 13.46
C ARG A 310 18.27 -1.08 14.71
N GLU A 311 19.36 -0.97 15.46
CA GLU A 311 19.55 -1.74 16.69
C GLU A 311 18.45 -1.42 17.70
N GLN A 312 18.03 -0.15 17.77
CA GLN A 312 16.93 0.26 18.65
C GLN A 312 15.60 -0.36 18.21
N VAL A 313 15.31 -0.42 16.90
CA VAL A 313 14.08 -1.04 16.35
C VAL A 313 14.05 -2.52 16.66
N ILE A 314 15.16 -3.26 16.43
CA ILE A 314 15.25 -4.68 16.76
C ILE A 314 15.02 -4.90 18.25
N LYS A 315 15.66 -4.11 19.12
CA LYS A 315 15.47 -4.20 20.58
C LYS A 315 14.04 -3.91 21.02
N LYS A 316 13.36 -2.95 20.35
CA LYS A 316 11.96 -2.62 20.63
C LYS A 316 10.99 -3.70 20.12
N GLY A 317 11.35 -4.47 19.08
CA GLY A 317 10.46 -5.37 18.38
C GLY A 317 9.68 -6.31 19.31
N ALA A 318 10.35 -6.91 20.29
CA ALA A 318 9.71 -7.79 21.28
C ALA A 318 8.64 -7.04 22.10
N SER A 319 8.89 -5.78 22.48
CA SER A 319 7.92 -4.95 23.20
C SER A 319 6.74 -4.48 22.32
N MET A 320 6.91 -4.53 21.01
CA MET A 320 5.85 -4.29 20.02
C MET A 320 5.01 -5.54 19.71
N GLY A 321 5.36 -6.70 20.29
CA GLY A 321 4.64 -7.96 20.08
C GLY A 321 5.23 -8.84 18.97
N VAL A 322 6.38 -8.48 18.39
CA VAL A 322 7.11 -9.29 17.40
C VAL A 322 7.84 -10.42 18.12
N LYS A 323 7.67 -11.67 17.64
CA LYS A 323 8.30 -12.84 18.27
C LYS A 323 9.78 -12.92 17.95
N ASP A 324 10.17 -12.68 16.71
CA ASP A 324 11.55 -12.70 16.24
C ASP A 324 11.92 -11.45 15.42
N PRO A 325 12.14 -10.29 16.10
CA PRO A 325 12.47 -9.04 15.42
C PRO A 325 13.76 -9.12 14.60
N GLN A 326 14.74 -9.90 15.05
CA GLN A 326 16.01 -10.06 14.32
C GLN A 326 15.81 -10.82 13.03
N ALA A 327 15.07 -11.92 13.04
CA ALA A 327 14.81 -12.70 11.84
C ALA A 327 14.08 -11.89 10.76
N ILE A 328 13.10 -11.07 11.13
CA ILE A 328 12.44 -10.16 10.19
C ILE A 328 13.43 -9.14 9.61
N SER A 329 14.28 -8.54 10.46
CA SER A 329 15.30 -7.59 10.01
C SER A 329 16.29 -8.23 9.02
N ASP A 330 16.78 -9.43 9.31
CA ASP A 330 17.72 -10.16 8.46
C ASP A 330 17.06 -10.58 7.13
N THR A 331 15.78 -10.93 7.17
CA THR A 331 14.98 -11.22 5.98
C THR A 331 14.84 -10.00 5.09
N ILE A 332 14.54 -8.84 5.66
CA ILE A 332 14.47 -7.57 4.92
C ILE A 332 15.79 -7.28 4.20
N ASP A 333 16.94 -7.44 4.87
CA ASP A 333 18.25 -7.21 4.24
C ASP A 333 18.53 -8.18 3.10
N ARG A 334 18.24 -9.45 3.31
CA ARG A 334 18.37 -10.47 2.27
C ARG A 334 17.52 -10.14 1.04
N LEU A 335 16.27 -9.74 1.27
CA LEU A 335 15.35 -9.36 0.20
C LEU A 335 15.78 -8.07 -0.51
N ILE A 336 16.30 -7.06 0.20
CA ILE A 336 16.88 -5.86 -0.41
C ILE A 336 18.01 -6.27 -1.37
N GLY A 337 18.92 -7.14 -0.95
CA GLY A 337 20.00 -7.65 -1.80
C GLY A 337 19.47 -8.38 -3.04
N LYS A 338 18.46 -9.25 -2.87
CA LYS A 338 17.80 -9.99 -3.96
C LYS A 338 17.18 -9.04 -4.98
N TRP A 339 16.30 -8.12 -4.52
CA TRP A 339 15.54 -7.24 -5.41
C TRP A 339 16.42 -6.22 -6.13
N ARG A 340 17.47 -5.71 -5.44
CA ARG A 340 18.45 -4.83 -6.09
C ARG A 340 19.15 -5.57 -7.23
N LYS A 341 19.64 -6.80 -6.99
CA LYS A 341 20.28 -7.63 -8.01
C LYS A 341 19.34 -7.90 -9.18
N LEU A 342 18.08 -8.30 -8.93
CA LEU A 342 17.11 -8.55 -9.98
C LEU A 342 16.89 -7.32 -10.88
N LEU A 343 16.78 -6.14 -10.28
CA LEU A 343 16.58 -4.89 -11.01
C LEU A 343 17.85 -4.46 -11.79
N ASP A 344 19.03 -4.66 -11.23
CA ASP A 344 20.28 -4.32 -11.89
C ASP A 344 20.57 -5.25 -13.10
N GLU A 345 20.16 -6.53 -13.03
CA GLU A 345 20.35 -7.51 -14.11
C GLU A 345 19.28 -7.42 -15.20
N ASN A 346 18.04 -7.00 -14.88
CA ASN A 346 16.92 -7.05 -15.83
C ASN A 346 16.45 -5.67 -16.32
N GLY A 347 16.69 -4.60 -15.56
CA GLY A 347 16.19 -3.26 -15.83
C GLY A 347 15.10 -2.81 -14.85
N ARG A 348 14.78 -1.51 -14.90
CA ARG A 348 13.89 -0.83 -13.94
C ARG A 348 12.67 -0.20 -14.63
N ASP A 349 12.40 -0.54 -15.90
CA ASP A 349 11.21 -0.07 -16.60
C ASP A 349 9.94 -0.78 -16.10
N LYS A 350 8.79 -0.21 -16.42
CA LYS A 350 7.49 -0.63 -15.90
C LYS A 350 7.14 -2.08 -16.29
N GLU A 351 7.36 -2.46 -17.54
CA GLU A 351 7.02 -3.80 -18.05
C GLU A 351 7.91 -4.87 -17.43
N THR A 352 9.22 -4.61 -17.38
CA THR A 352 10.19 -5.49 -16.71
C THR A 352 9.85 -5.67 -15.24
N TYR A 353 9.51 -4.57 -14.55
CA TYR A 353 9.18 -4.64 -13.13
C TYR A 353 7.91 -5.44 -12.85
N ALA A 354 6.84 -5.25 -13.64
CA ALA A 354 5.62 -6.05 -13.52
C ALA A 354 5.90 -7.55 -13.73
N ARG A 355 6.71 -7.89 -14.73
CA ARG A 355 7.13 -9.28 -14.97
C ARG A 355 7.90 -9.84 -13.78
N LEU A 356 8.87 -9.13 -13.23
CA LEU A 356 9.64 -9.56 -12.06
C LEU A 356 8.74 -9.80 -10.84
N LEU A 357 7.79 -8.90 -10.56
CA LEU A 357 6.81 -9.08 -9.49
C LEU A 357 5.97 -10.34 -9.71
N ASN A 358 5.53 -10.58 -10.95
CA ASN A 358 4.81 -11.81 -11.27
C ASN A 358 5.67 -13.05 -11.01
N ASP A 359 6.86 -13.09 -11.59
CA ASP A 359 7.70 -14.29 -11.60
C ASP A 359 8.21 -14.66 -10.19
N GLU A 360 8.55 -13.65 -9.38
CA GLU A 360 9.14 -13.85 -8.06
C GLU A 360 8.10 -13.96 -6.93
N ILE A 361 6.91 -13.37 -7.12
CA ILE A 361 5.91 -13.23 -6.04
C ILE A 361 4.54 -13.76 -6.46
N PHE A 362 3.83 -13.07 -7.36
CA PHE A 362 2.39 -13.25 -7.50
C PHE A 362 1.99 -14.58 -8.14
N SER A 363 2.83 -15.17 -9.01
CA SER A 363 2.61 -16.53 -9.55
C SER A 363 2.69 -17.63 -8.48
N ARG A 364 3.26 -17.34 -7.32
CA ARG A 364 3.41 -18.29 -6.19
C ARG A 364 2.20 -18.33 -5.27
N ILE A 365 1.24 -17.40 -5.43
CA ILE A 365 0.03 -17.38 -4.60
C ILE A 365 -0.83 -18.59 -4.91
N ASP A 366 -1.19 -19.37 -3.90
CA ASP A 366 -2.12 -20.49 -4.05
C ASP A 366 -3.53 -19.97 -4.33
N THR A 367 -4.01 -20.23 -5.54
CA THR A 367 -5.35 -19.91 -6.01
C THR A 367 -6.28 -21.11 -6.02
N GLN A 368 -5.76 -22.33 -5.82
CA GLN A 368 -6.53 -23.55 -5.91
C GLN A 368 -7.26 -23.87 -4.61
N ASN A 369 -6.60 -23.62 -3.48
CA ASN A 369 -7.11 -23.98 -2.18
C ASN A 369 -7.73 -22.78 -1.43
N PRO A 370 -8.82 -22.99 -0.66
CA PRO A 370 -9.29 -21.99 0.30
C PRO A 370 -8.26 -21.80 1.43
N ILE A 371 -8.35 -20.69 2.14
CA ILE A 371 -7.55 -20.42 3.35
C ILE A 371 -8.24 -21.11 4.53
N GLU A 372 -7.48 -21.91 5.28
CA GLU A 372 -7.92 -22.57 6.52
C GLU A 372 -7.98 -21.60 7.72
#